data_3162e2c9eef17c885d3463ae779e71d1
#
_entry.id   3162e2c9eef17c885d3463ae779e71d1
#
_cell.length_a   1.000
_cell.length_b   1.000
_cell.length_c   1.000
_cell.angle_alpha   90.00
_cell.angle_beta   90.00
_cell.angle_gamma   90.00
#
_symmetry.space_group_name_H-M   'P 1'
#
loop_
_entity.id
_entity.type
_entity.pdbx_description
1 polymer ?
#
loop_
_entity_poly.entity_id
_entity_poly.type
_entity_poly.pdbx_seq_one_letter_code
_entity_poly.pdbx_strand_id
1 'polypeptide(L)'
;MKIKKIILEKWIDPALITHHLTKKFGDKGLAWLDSDGKENGEWSLIGIKPKKIIQSRNINNLDKTNNPFNNLKNIEKGFWIGWLSYEAGVFIEPKNPWRQSNMATLWIASYDPIIKCNLIKKEIIIEGTNLSELMNYKKIINNIKNIEEENIIKTNLNFDFSKII
;
A
#
# COMPACT_ATOMS: atom_id res chain seq x y z
N MET A 1 4.45 -1.91 -22.00
CA MET A 1 3.68 -2.81 -21.10
C MET A 1 2.21 -2.45 -21.21
N LYS A 2 1.35 -3.40 -21.60
CA LYS A 2 -0.11 -3.16 -21.73
C LYS A 2 -0.79 -3.54 -20.43
N ILE A 3 -1.38 -2.58 -19.75
CA ILE A 3 -2.18 -2.80 -18.54
C ILE A 3 -3.52 -3.40 -18.94
N LYS A 4 -3.92 -4.44 -18.23
CA LYS A 4 -5.22 -5.10 -18.33
C LYS A 4 -6.04 -4.76 -17.09
N LYS A 5 -7.36 -4.80 -17.22
CA LYS A 5 -8.30 -4.39 -16.18
C LYS A 5 -9.42 -5.41 -16.09
N ILE A 6 -9.82 -5.76 -14.87
CA ILE A 6 -11.02 -6.54 -14.56
C ILE A 6 -11.85 -5.72 -13.57
N ILE A 7 -13.13 -5.57 -13.86
CA ILE A 7 -14.12 -4.98 -12.95
C ILE A 7 -14.88 -6.13 -12.30
N LEU A 8 -15.07 -6.04 -10.98
CA LEU A 8 -15.86 -7.00 -10.22
C LEU A 8 -17.32 -6.56 -10.21
N GLU A 9 -18.22 -7.50 -10.32
CA GLU A 9 -19.68 -7.25 -10.32
C GLU A 9 -20.23 -7.02 -8.91
N LYS A 10 -19.52 -7.54 -7.88
CA LYS A 10 -19.94 -7.47 -6.49
C LYS A 10 -19.05 -6.51 -5.72
N TRP A 11 -19.67 -5.61 -4.96
CA TRP A 11 -18.97 -4.80 -3.97
C TRP A 11 -18.59 -5.62 -2.74
N ILE A 12 -17.38 -5.46 -2.29
CA ILE A 12 -16.85 -6.02 -1.04
C ILE A 12 -16.04 -4.92 -0.37
N ASP A 13 -16.20 -4.78 0.94
CA ASP A 13 -15.46 -3.80 1.71
C ASP A 13 -13.94 -3.97 1.57
N PRO A 14 -13.15 -2.91 1.33
CA PRO A 14 -11.70 -2.99 1.19
C PRO A 14 -10.99 -3.64 2.38
N ALA A 15 -11.49 -3.46 3.60
CA ALA A 15 -10.93 -4.10 4.78
C ALA A 15 -11.10 -5.63 4.74
N LEU A 16 -12.25 -6.11 4.29
CA LEU A 16 -12.47 -7.55 4.10
C LEU A 16 -11.58 -8.12 3.00
N ILE A 17 -11.44 -7.40 1.89
CA ILE A 17 -10.52 -7.80 0.81
C ILE A 17 -9.10 -7.91 1.35
N THR A 18 -8.63 -6.88 2.04
CA THR A 18 -7.28 -6.82 2.62
C THR A 18 -7.08 -7.97 3.60
N HIS A 19 -8.02 -8.20 4.52
CA HIS A 19 -7.96 -9.30 5.49
C HIS A 19 -7.83 -10.68 4.80
N HIS A 20 -8.67 -10.95 3.81
CA HIS A 20 -8.64 -12.24 3.11
C HIS A 20 -7.37 -12.44 2.28
N LEU A 21 -6.87 -11.37 1.67
CA LEU A 21 -5.63 -11.43 0.90
C LEU A 21 -4.42 -11.62 1.79
N THR A 22 -4.35 -10.93 2.94
CA THR A 22 -3.25 -11.10 3.90
C THR A 22 -3.25 -12.50 4.52
N LYS A 23 -4.43 -13.05 4.81
CA LYS A 23 -4.54 -14.43 5.28
C LYS A 23 -4.00 -15.44 4.25
N LYS A 24 -4.15 -15.16 2.96
CA LYS A 24 -3.71 -16.04 1.88
C LYS A 24 -2.25 -15.86 1.49
N PHE A 25 -1.76 -14.63 1.43
CA PHE A 25 -0.45 -14.29 0.87
C PHE A 25 0.57 -13.82 1.93
N GLY A 26 0.13 -13.62 3.17
CA GLY A 26 0.89 -12.96 4.21
C GLY A 26 0.78 -11.44 4.11
N ASP A 27 1.27 -10.75 5.12
CA ASP A 27 1.23 -9.28 5.25
C ASP A 27 2.54 -8.59 4.83
N LYS A 28 3.57 -9.36 4.54
CA LYS A 28 4.88 -8.82 4.17
C LYS A 28 4.79 -7.97 2.91
N GLY A 29 5.04 -6.67 3.06
CA GLY A 29 4.96 -5.70 1.97
C GLY A 29 3.53 -5.38 1.55
N LEU A 30 2.55 -5.57 2.42
CA LEU A 30 1.21 -5.02 2.23
C LEU A 30 1.29 -3.49 2.19
N ALA A 31 0.63 -2.89 1.21
CA ALA A 31 0.34 -1.47 1.19
C ALA A 31 -1.16 -1.28 0.98
N TRP A 32 -1.80 -0.63 1.94
CA TRP A 32 -3.20 -0.28 1.86
C TRP A 32 -3.34 1.21 2.14
N LEU A 33 -3.70 1.96 1.09
CA LEU A 33 -4.04 3.37 1.17
C LEU A 33 -5.56 3.45 1.21
N ASP A 34 -6.09 3.74 2.37
CA ASP A 34 -7.52 3.84 2.57
C ASP A 34 -8.01 5.28 2.46
N SER A 35 -9.30 5.44 2.26
CA SER A 35 -9.98 6.72 2.09
C SER A 35 -11.29 6.72 2.86
N ASP A 36 -11.80 7.90 3.18
CA ASP A 36 -13.07 8.07 3.88
C ASP A 36 -14.31 8.03 2.96
N GLY A 37 -14.11 7.91 1.65
CA GLY A 37 -15.20 7.87 0.68
C GLY A 37 -15.92 9.19 0.47
N LYS A 38 -15.33 10.33 0.88
CA LYS A 38 -15.87 11.67 0.65
C LYS A 38 -15.25 12.32 -0.60
N GLU A 39 -15.66 13.56 -0.88
CA GLU A 39 -15.31 14.27 -2.13
C GLU A 39 -13.83 14.25 -2.52
N ASN A 40 -12.91 14.22 -1.55
CA ASN A 40 -11.46 14.24 -1.79
C ASN A 40 -10.79 12.86 -1.66
N GLY A 41 -11.57 11.81 -1.46
CA GLY A 41 -11.03 10.48 -1.19
C GLY A 41 -11.93 9.36 -1.70
N GLU A 42 -12.07 9.25 -3.03
CA GLU A 42 -12.92 8.22 -3.63
C GLU A 42 -12.34 6.81 -3.60
N TRP A 43 -11.02 6.69 -3.55
CA TRP A 43 -10.32 5.44 -3.83
C TRP A 43 -9.58 4.88 -2.64
N SER A 44 -9.80 3.60 -2.37
CA SER A 44 -8.93 2.77 -1.55
C SER A 44 -8.07 1.89 -2.45
N LEU A 45 -6.76 1.83 -2.20
CA LEU A 45 -5.79 1.10 -3.01
C LEU A 45 -5.15 0.00 -2.17
N ILE A 46 -5.14 -1.23 -2.68
CA ILE A 46 -4.56 -2.39 -2.00
C ILE A 46 -3.49 -3.02 -2.91
N GLY A 47 -2.26 -3.01 -2.44
CA GLY A 47 -1.14 -3.74 -3.01
C GLY A 47 -0.68 -4.83 -2.05
N ILE A 48 -0.62 -6.07 -2.53
CA ILE A 48 -0.14 -7.21 -1.73
C ILE A 48 0.81 -8.05 -2.56
N LYS A 49 1.74 -8.75 -1.91
CA LYS A 49 2.73 -9.58 -2.59
C LYS A 49 3.54 -8.77 -3.61
N PRO A 50 4.30 -7.76 -3.17
CA PRO A 50 5.04 -6.87 -4.06
C PRO A 50 5.99 -7.64 -4.95
N LYS A 51 6.14 -7.21 -6.20
CA LYS A 51 7.12 -7.75 -7.16
C LYS A 51 8.53 -7.26 -6.85
N LYS A 52 8.64 -6.02 -6.35
CA LYS A 52 9.93 -5.38 -6.02
C LYS A 52 9.72 -4.41 -4.86
N ILE A 53 10.69 -4.35 -3.98
CA ILE A 53 10.75 -3.36 -2.90
C ILE A 53 12.05 -2.58 -3.06
N ILE A 54 11.95 -1.26 -2.98
CA ILE A 54 13.09 -0.34 -2.95
C ILE A 54 13.05 0.36 -1.59
N GLN A 55 14.16 0.30 -0.86
CA GLN A 55 14.31 0.93 0.43
C GLN A 55 15.63 1.67 0.49
N SER A 56 15.59 2.95 0.88
CA SER A 56 16.77 3.72 1.24
C SER A 56 16.95 3.67 2.76
N ARG A 57 18.18 3.58 3.22
CA ARG A 57 18.51 3.49 4.64
C ARG A 57 18.13 4.78 5.38
N ASN A 58 18.20 4.74 6.69
CA ASN A 58 18.00 5.90 7.54
C ASN A 58 19.14 6.94 7.39
N ILE A 59 18.93 8.15 7.92
CA ILE A 59 19.86 9.27 7.82
C ILE A 59 21.19 9.05 8.56
N ASN A 60 21.28 8.08 9.46
CA ASN A 60 22.51 7.75 10.17
C ASN A 60 23.58 7.14 9.25
N ASN A 61 23.20 6.80 8.03
CA ASN A 61 24.06 6.19 7.02
C ASN A 61 23.98 6.98 5.71
N LEU A 62 24.55 8.20 5.72
CA LEU A 62 24.53 9.16 4.60
C LEU A 62 25.50 8.79 3.47
N ASP A 63 25.49 7.54 3.05
CA ASP A 63 26.20 7.15 1.84
C ASP A 63 25.46 7.68 0.61
N LYS A 64 26.19 8.25 -0.36
CA LYS A 64 25.64 8.76 -1.62
C LYS A 64 24.85 7.69 -2.41
N THR A 65 25.18 6.41 -2.22
CA THR A 65 24.48 5.27 -2.82
C THR A 65 23.06 5.08 -2.25
N ASN A 66 22.77 5.66 -1.09
CA ASN A 66 21.49 5.56 -0.39
C ASN A 66 20.57 6.76 -0.58
N ASN A 67 20.89 7.66 -1.48
CA ASN A 67 20.04 8.82 -1.75
C ASN A 67 18.67 8.39 -2.27
N PRO A 68 17.56 8.65 -1.52
CA PRO A 68 16.23 8.22 -1.88
C PRO A 68 15.74 8.82 -3.21
N PHE A 69 16.17 10.04 -3.54
CA PHE A 69 15.80 10.69 -4.79
C PHE A 69 16.46 10.03 -6.01
N ASN A 70 17.66 9.48 -5.88
CA ASN A 70 18.27 8.70 -6.95
C ASN A 70 17.53 7.38 -7.17
N ASN A 71 17.09 6.73 -6.10
CA ASN A 71 16.27 5.53 -6.19
C ASN A 71 14.92 5.80 -6.86
N LEU A 72 14.29 6.94 -6.56
CA LEU A 72 13.04 7.37 -7.21
C LEU A 72 13.19 7.66 -8.71
N LYS A 73 14.33 8.20 -9.15
CA LYS A 73 14.59 8.45 -10.58
C LYS A 73 14.67 7.19 -11.41
N ASN A 74 15.03 6.06 -10.79
CA ASN A 74 15.28 4.80 -11.45
C ASN A 74 14.13 3.79 -11.33
N ILE A 75 12.94 4.23 -10.88
CA ILE A 75 11.78 3.34 -10.82
C ILE A 75 11.21 3.05 -12.21
N GLU A 76 10.89 1.80 -12.44
CA GLU A 76 10.27 1.33 -13.67
C GLU A 76 8.79 1.73 -13.74
N LYS A 77 8.22 1.72 -14.96
CA LYS A 77 6.78 1.93 -15.13
C LYS A 77 5.99 0.84 -14.42
N GLY A 78 4.96 1.24 -13.67
CA GLY A 78 4.11 0.31 -12.92
C GLY A 78 3.35 1.01 -11.80
N PHE A 79 2.72 0.21 -10.96
CA PHE A 79 2.05 0.71 -9.75
C PHE A 79 3.01 0.61 -8.57
N TRP A 80 3.36 1.75 -8.01
CA TRP A 80 4.24 1.85 -6.86
C TRP A 80 3.51 2.52 -5.71
N ILE A 81 3.54 1.92 -4.54
CA ILE A 81 2.99 2.47 -3.30
C ILE A 81 4.08 2.46 -2.25
N GLY A 82 4.12 3.50 -1.43
CA GLY A 82 5.06 3.60 -0.34
C GLY A 82 5.13 5.01 0.23
N TRP A 83 6.24 5.35 0.84
CA TRP A 83 6.43 6.62 1.50
C TRP A 83 7.87 7.14 1.35
N LEU A 84 8.00 8.45 1.40
CA LEU A 84 9.24 9.19 1.52
C LEU A 84 9.18 9.93 2.85
N SER A 85 10.15 9.70 3.73
CA SER A 85 10.15 10.34 5.04
C SER A 85 10.58 11.81 4.95
N TYR A 86 10.18 12.59 5.96
CA TYR A 86 10.59 13.98 6.04
C TYR A 86 12.12 14.11 6.14
N GLU A 87 12.79 13.17 6.79
CA GLU A 87 14.23 13.12 6.95
C GLU A 87 15.00 12.93 5.64
N ALA A 88 14.33 12.53 4.58
CA ALA A 88 14.94 12.51 3.24
C ALA A 88 15.44 13.91 2.81
N GLY A 89 14.92 14.97 3.41
CA GLY A 89 15.38 16.34 3.22
C GLY A 89 16.87 16.56 3.51
N VAL A 90 17.49 15.73 4.34
CA VAL A 90 18.96 15.80 4.62
C VAL A 90 19.80 15.70 3.35
N PHE A 91 19.30 15.00 2.32
CA PHE A 91 19.99 14.85 1.04
C PHE A 91 19.87 16.09 0.15
N ILE A 92 18.97 17.02 0.50
CA ILE A 92 18.78 18.32 -0.20
C ILE A 92 19.40 19.44 0.63
N GLU A 93 19.15 19.44 1.94
CA GLU A 93 19.59 20.48 2.87
C GLU A 93 20.45 19.89 4.00
N PRO A 94 21.70 19.47 3.72
CA PRO A 94 22.53 18.76 4.70
C PRO A 94 22.95 19.60 5.91
N LYS A 95 22.82 20.94 5.83
CA LYS A 95 23.17 21.86 6.93
C LYS A 95 22.04 22.04 7.96
N ASN A 96 20.84 21.56 7.65
CA ASN A 96 19.71 21.64 8.56
C ASN A 96 19.88 20.64 9.71
N PRO A 97 19.52 20.95 10.97
CA PRO A 97 19.63 20.04 12.09
C PRO A 97 18.57 18.92 12.01
N TRP A 98 18.84 17.93 11.18
CA TRP A 98 17.99 16.74 11.02
C TRP A 98 18.11 15.84 12.25
N ARG A 99 16.98 15.37 12.76
CA ARG A 99 16.97 14.43 13.87
C ARG A 99 17.39 13.04 13.38
N GLN A 100 18.16 12.35 14.19
CA GLN A 100 18.46 10.94 13.93
C GLN A 100 17.16 10.13 13.96
N SER A 101 17.00 9.23 13.00
CA SER A 101 15.84 8.35 12.88
C SER A 101 16.30 6.96 12.44
N ASN A 102 15.70 5.94 13.02
CA ASN A 102 15.89 4.55 12.58
C ASN A 102 14.98 4.18 11.40
N MET A 103 14.08 5.08 11.03
CA MET A 103 13.17 4.89 9.91
C MET A 103 13.91 5.05 8.58
N ALA A 104 13.60 4.23 7.61
CA ALA A 104 14.14 4.38 6.27
C ALA A 104 13.69 5.71 5.66
N THR A 105 14.54 6.36 4.87
CA THR A 105 14.19 7.62 4.20
C THR A 105 13.25 7.41 3.02
N LEU A 106 13.25 6.21 2.43
CA LEU A 106 12.33 5.79 1.37
C LEU A 106 11.98 4.33 1.57
N TRP A 107 10.72 4.00 1.46
CA TRP A 107 10.25 2.65 1.24
C TRP A 107 9.13 2.69 0.20
N ILE A 108 9.33 2.01 -0.92
CA ILE A 108 8.33 1.87 -1.98
C ILE A 108 8.32 0.45 -2.50
N ALA A 109 7.15 -0.03 -2.86
CA ALA A 109 6.96 -1.37 -3.39
C ALA A 109 6.12 -1.33 -4.67
N SER A 110 6.50 -2.14 -5.65
CA SER A 110 5.74 -2.29 -6.89
C SER A 110 4.78 -3.46 -6.80
N TYR A 111 3.57 -3.25 -7.32
CA TYR A 111 2.49 -4.22 -7.29
C TYR A 111 1.97 -4.51 -8.69
N ASP A 112 1.82 -5.78 -8.98
CA ASP A 112 1.18 -6.28 -10.19
C ASP A 112 0.58 -7.66 -9.87
N PRO A 113 -0.75 -7.73 -9.64
CA PRO A 113 -1.74 -6.67 -9.78
C PRO A 113 -1.87 -5.70 -8.60
N ILE A 114 -2.62 -4.60 -8.82
CA ILE A 114 -3.15 -3.70 -7.80
C ILE A 114 -4.67 -3.77 -7.78
N ILE A 115 -5.27 -3.63 -6.59
CA ILE A 115 -6.73 -3.56 -6.42
C ILE A 115 -7.09 -2.13 -6.06
N LYS A 116 -8.10 -1.61 -6.74
CA LYS A 116 -8.65 -0.26 -6.56
C LYS A 116 -10.12 -0.38 -6.21
N CYS A 117 -10.52 0.20 -5.11
CA CYS A 117 -11.92 0.21 -4.66
C CYS A 117 -12.43 1.65 -4.69
N ASN A 118 -13.38 1.95 -5.55
CA ASN A 118 -14.09 3.21 -5.53
C ASN A 118 -15.18 3.16 -4.48
N LEU A 119 -15.00 3.90 -3.38
CA LEU A 119 -15.89 3.85 -2.22
C LEU A 119 -17.25 4.51 -2.48
N ILE A 120 -17.31 5.47 -3.41
CA ILE A 120 -18.54 6.19 -3.80
C ILE A 120 -19.36 5.34 -4.77
N LYS A 121 -18.72 4.89 -5.86
CA LYS A 121 -19.39 4.10 -6.92
C LYS A 121 -19.61 2.64 -6.54
N LYS A 122 -19.01 2.19 -5.41
CA LYS A 122 -19.01 0.78 -5.01
C LYS A 122 -18.48 -0.15 -6.11
N GLU A 123 -17.41 0.28 -6.75
CA GLU A 123 -16.75 -0.45 -7.85
C GLU A 123 -15.38 -0.98 -7.40
N ILE A 124 -15.07 -2.21 -7.74
CA ILE A 124 -13.77 -2.82 -7.51
C ILE A 124 -13.10 -3.13 -8.84
N ILE A 125 -11.87 -2.65 -8.99
CA ILE A 125 -11.07 -2.82 -10.20
C ILE A 125 -9.78 -3.53 -9.83
N ILE A 126 -9.42 -4.56 -10.58
CA ILE A 126 -8.12 -5.23 -10.50
C ILE A 126 -7.35 -4.87 -11.76
N GLU A 127 -6.20 -4.21 -11.60
CA GLU A 127 -5.35 -3.80 -12.72
C GLU A 127 -3.97 -4.45 -12.63
N GLY A 128 -3.44 -4.89 -13.78
CA GLY A 128 -2.12 -5.50 -13.85
C GLY A 128 -1.75 -5.89 -15.28
N THR A 129 -0.60 -6.54 -15.43
CA THR A 129 -0.07 -6.93 -16.75
C THR A 129 -0.43 -8.36 -17.13
N ASN A 130 -0.57 -9.24 -16.15
CA ASN A 130 -0.81 -10.66 -16.36
C ASN A 130 -2.28 -11.04 -16.11
N LEU A 131 -3.01 -11.38 -17.18
CA LEU A 131 -4.44 -11.71 -17.10
C LEU A 131 -4.71 -12.92 -16.18
N SER A 132 -3.85 -13.93 -16.17
CA SER A 132 -4.05 -15.10 -15.30
C SER A 132 -3.94 -14.75 -13.82
N GLU A 133 -3.05 -13.85 -13.45
CA GLU A 133 -2.97 -13.32 -12.07
C GLU A 133 -4.23 -12.49 -11.72
N LEU A 134 -4.68 -11.62 -12.62
CA LEU A 134 -5.92 -10.86 -12.40
C LEU A 134 -7.11 -11.79 -12.16
N MET A 135 -7.25 -12.85 -12.97
CA MET A 135 -8.33 -13.85 -12.82
C MET A 135 -8.22 -14.62 -11.51
N ASN A 136 -7.00 -14.92 -11.05
CA ASN A 136 -6.80 -15.55 -9.75
C ASN A 136 -7.26 -14.62 -8.60
N TYR A 137 -6.89 -13.34 -8.64
CA TYR A 137 -7.36 -12.36 -7.66
C TYR A 137 -8.88 -12.18 -7.71
N LYS A 138 -9.48 -12.10 -8.92
CA LYS A 138 -10.94 -12.09 -9.08
C LYS A 138 -11.59 -13.28 -8.39
N LYS A 139 -11.06 -14.49 -8.61
CA LYS A 139 -11.59 -15.72 -7.98
C LYS A 139 -11.51 -15.66 -6.46
N ILE A 140 -10.37 -15.20 -5.93
CA ILE A 140 -10.18 -15.08 -4.47
C ILE A 140 -11.20 -14.10 -3.88
N ILE A 141 -11.32 -12.92 -4.48
CA ILE A 141 -12.19 -11.85 -3.98
C ILE A 141 -13.67 -12.26 -4.09
N ASN A 142 -14.10 -12.87 -5.21
CA ASN A 142 -15.47 -13.32 -5.38
C ASN A 142 -15.88 -14.42 -4.37
N ASN A 143 -14.92 -15.19 -3.86
CA ASN A 143 -15.17 -16.22 -2.85
C ASN A 143 -15.28 -15.65 -1.43
N ILE A 144 -15.04 -14.36 -1.24
CA ILE A 144 -15.26 -13.71 0.05
C ILE A 144 -16.76 -13.67 0.30
N LYS A 145 -17.19 -14.41 1.32
CA LYS A 145 -18.55 -14.31 1.82
C LYS A 145 -18.65 -12.99 2.58
N ASN A 146 -19.67 -12.19 2.29
CA ASN A 146 -20.02 -11.09 3.20
C ASN A 146 -20.44 -11.75 4.50
N ILE A 147 -19.56 -11.77 5.47
CA ILE A 147 -19.94 -12.06 6.83
C ILE A 147 -20.79 -10.85 7.22
N GLU A 148 -22.05 -11.11 7.55
CA GLU A 148 -22.92 -10.10 8.10
C GLU A 148 -22.17 -9.34 9.19
N GLU A 149 -22.34 -8.05 9.28
CA GLU A 149 -21.55 -7.08 10.08
C GLU A 149 -21.44 -7.41 11.57
N GLU A 150 -22.10 -8.48 12.06
CA GLU A 150 -22.16 -8.88 13.46
C GLU A 150 -20.85 -9.44 14.04
N ASN A 151 -19.86 -9.79 13.21
CA ASN A 151 -18.59 -10.37 13.68
C ASN A 151 -17.34 -9.55 13.31
N ILE A 152 -17.48 -8.29 12.97
CA ILE A 152 -16.34 -7.38 13.04
C ILE A 152 -16.03 -7.25 14.54
N ILE A 153 -15.00 -7.96 14.96
CA ILE A 153 -14.43 -7.83 16.29
C ILE A 153 -14.36 -6.34 16.59
N LYS A 154 -15.17 -5.87 17.52
CA LYS A 154 -14.96 -4.62 18.23
C LYS A 154 -13.64 -4.80 18.98
N THR A 155 -12.53 -4.70 18.29
CA THR A 155 -11.25 -4.48 18.93
C THR A 155 -11.38 -3.12 19.60
N ASN A 156 -11.68 -3.14 20.89
CA ASN A 156 -11.46 -2.00 21.74
C ASN A 156 -9.94 -1.76 21.73
N LEU A 157 -9.48 -1.03 20.72
CA LEU A 157 -8.14 -0.47 20.69
C LEU A 157 -8.12 0.63 21.75
N ASN A 158 -7.91 0.22 22.98
CA ASN A 158 -7.52 1.14 24.04
C ASN A 158 -6.10 1.63 23.71
N PHE A 159 -6.01 2.69 22.92
CA PHE A 159 -4.77 3.42 22.74
C PHE A 159 -4.47 4.16 24.04
N ASP A 160 -3.57 3.59 24.84
CA ASP A 160 -3.00 4.27 25.99
C ASP A 160 -1.93 5.25 25.51
N PHE A 161 -2.32 6.49 25.28
CA PHE A 161 -1.42 7.58 24.88
C PHE A 161 -0.42 7.98 25.98
N SER A 162 -0.55 7.49 27.22
CA SER A 162 0.35 7.82 28.33
C SER A 162 1.77 7.24 28.16
N LYS A 163 1.95 6.31 27.22
CA LYS A 163 3.24 5.65 26.93
C LYS A 163 4.01 6.24 25.74
N ILE A 164 3.57 7.38 25.19
CA ILE A 164 4.18 8.02 24.01
C ILE A 164 4.94 9.31 24.38
N ILE A 165 5.25 9.53 25.64
CA ILE A 165 6.07 10.68 26.10
C ILE A 165 7.44 10.17 26.56
#